data_d6a33fe478fcc1cfe05347335f51e2c6
#
_entry.id   d6a33fe478fcc1cfe05347335f51e2c6
#
_cell.length_a   1.000
_cell.length_b   1.000
_cell.length_c   1.000
_cell.angle_alpha   90.00
_cell.angle_beta   90.00
_cell.angle_gamma   90.00
#
_symmetry.space_group_name_H-M   'P 1'
#
loop_
_entity.id
_entity.type
_entity.pdbx_description
1 polymer ?
#
loop_
_entity_poly.entity_id
_entity_poly.type
_entity_poly.pdbx_seq_one_letter_code
_entity_poly.pdbx_strand_id
1 'polypeptide(L)'
;ARLENAYLGKTFKLYDGTEITFNEDNFRRMVLVYIDAIKYTINIYNSLLKSCGRNIDFEMSIDETLTPTSPESHYFVASELIKGGVEITSLAPRFCGEFQKGIDYIGDISTFEKEFIMHVKIAKTLGYKISVHSGSDKFKVFPIVGKVTEGEYHLKTAGTNWLEAVRIIAARNPALYRRMHKFALENLEEAKKYYHISADPSNIPDIDSLADSELPALMDKDDSRQVLHITYGLILKAKNQDGTYTFKDEIYSTLHKYEQDYYNSLINHIGKHLSGLGIK
;
A
#
# COMPACT_ATOMS: atom_id res chain seq x y z
N ALA A 1 -28.62 19.21 7.58
CA ALA A 1 -29.05 20.32 6.70
C ALA A 1 -28.00 20.74 5.66
N ARG A 2 -26.79 21.24 6.04
CA ARG A 2 -25.78 21.75 5.06
C ARG A 2 -25.38 20.68 4.02
N LEU A 3 -24.98 19.50 4.47
CA LEU A 3 -24.54 18.42 3.59
C LEU A 3 -25.69 17.85 2.74
N GLU A 4 -26.87 17.71 3.30
CA GLU A 4 -28.08 17.28 2.56
C GLU A 4 -28.36 18.24 1.41
N ASN A 5 -28.40 19.55 1.69
CA ASN A 5 -28.61 20.57 0.66
C ASN A 5 -27.51 20.60 -0.40
N ALA A 6 -26.27 20.22 -0.05
CA ALA A 6 -25.14 20.22 -0.95
C ALA A 6 -25.08 18.98 -1.86
N TYR A 7 -25.54 17.81 -1.38
CA TYR A 7 -25.29 16.55 -2.06
C TYR A 7 -26.55 15.73 -2.32
N LEU A 8 -27.52 15.63 -1.39
CA LEU A 8 -28.65 14.72 -1.51
C LEU A 8 -29.50 15.04 -2.73
N GLY A 9 -29.71 14.03 -3.59
CA GLY A 9 -30.43 14.15 -4.84
C GLY A 9 -29.69 14.99 -5.90
N LYS A 10 -28.39 15.30 -5.70
CA LYS A 10 -27.60 16.07 -6.67
C LYS A 10 -26.78 15.15 -7.55
N THR A 11 -26.54 15.64 -8.76
CA THR A 11 -25.65 15.04 -9.75
C THR A 11 -24.52 16.02 -10.06
N PHE A 12 -23.28 15.55 -10.02
CA PHE A 12 -22.08 16.32 -10.30
C PHE A 12 -21.42 15.77 -11.56
N LYS A 13 -21.02 16.67 -12.45
CA LYS A 13 -20.33 16.31 -13.69
C LYS A 13 -18.82 16.41 -13.52
N LEU A 14 -18.12 15.36 -13.91
CA LEU A 14 -16.67 15.35 -14.01
C LEU A 14 -16.23 16.05 -15.30
N TYR A 15 -14.91 16.29 -15.44
CA TYR A 15 -14.34 17.03 -16.56
C TYR A 15 -14.71 16.49 -17.96
N ASP A 16 -15.01 15.20 -18.08
CA ASP A 16 -15.35 14.51 -19.32
C ASP A 16 -16.87 14.29 -19.51
N GLY A 17 -17.69 14.87 -18.62
CA GLY A 17 -19.13 14.75 -18.62
C GLY A 17 -19.69 13.53 -17.89
N THR A 18 -18.83 12.64 -17.36
CA THR A 18 -19.27 11.54 -16.49
C THR A 18 -19.98 12.09 -15.26
N GLU A 19 -21.08 11.45 -14.85
CA GLU A 19 -21.94 11.93 -13.76
C GLU A 19 -21.75 11.08 -12.48
N ILE A 20 -21.74 11.77 -11.34
CA ILE A 20 -21.78 11.17 -10.01
C ILE A 20 -23.03 11.64 -9.32
N THR A 21 -23.91 10.70 -8.93
CA THR A 21 -25.24 11.00 -8.34
C THR A 21 -25.33 10.52 -6.91
N PHE A 22 -25.78 11.41 -6.03
CA PHE A 22 -25.99 11.12 -4.62
C PHE A 22 -27.46 10.84 -4.32
N ASN A 23 -27.79 9.58 -4.06
CA ASN A 23 -29.10 9.18 -3.55
C ASN A 23 -29.08 9.11 -2.00
N GLU A 24 -30.22 8.83 -1.40
CA GLU A 24 -30.36 8.81 0.06
C GLU A 24 -29.50 7.74 0.72
N ASP A 25 -29.42 6.55 0.14
CA ASP A 25 -28.69 5.41 0.73
C ASP A 25 -27.18 5.62 0.69
N ASN A 26 -26.63 5.98 -0.48
CA ASN A 26 -25.17 6.20 -0.59
C ASN A 26 -24.74 7.44 0.20
N PHE A 27 -25.56 8.49 0.22
CA PHE A 27 -25.25 9.72 0.97
C PHE A 27 -25.20 9.47 2.48
N ARG A 28 -26.17 8.80 3.06
CA ARG A 28 -26.20 8.54 4.51
C ARG A 28 -25.02 7.68 4.97
N ARG A 29 -24.72 6.60 4.25
CA ARG A 29 -23.59 5.71 4.55
C ARG A 29 -22.26 6.49 4.50
N MET A 30 -22.05 7.24 3.46
CA MET A 30 -20.84 8.02 3.24
C MET A 30 -20.62 9.07 4.33
N VAL A 31 -21.67 9.81 4.71
CA VAL A 31 -21.56 10.79 5.81
C VAL A 31 -21.19 10.10 7.12
N LEU A 32 -21.82 8.97 7.45
CA LEU A 32 -21.51 8.23 8.67
C LEU A 32 -20.07 7.73 8.72
N VAL A 33 -19.54 7.26 7.57
CA VAL A 33 -18.18 6.70 7.51
C VAL A 33 -17.10 7.79 7.54
N TYR A 34 -17.31 8.90 6.82
CA TYR A 34 -16.19 9.81 6.52
C TYR A 34 -16.25 11.17 7.22
N ILE A 35 -17.41 11.62 7.74
CA ILE A 35 -17.56 13.02 8.17
C ILE A 35 -16.62 13.40 9.30
N ASP A 36 -16.37 12.52 10.26
CA ASP A 36 -15.51 12.84 11.39
C ASP A 36 -14.03 12.84 10.98
N ALA A 37 -13.62 11.92 10.09
CA ALA A 37 -12.29 11.93 9.49
C ALA A 37 -12.05 13.22 8.67
N ILE A 38 -13.03 13.65 7.88
CA ILE A 38 -12.97 14.90 7.12
C ILE A 38 -12.78 16.11 8.06
N LYS A 39 -13.62 16.24 9.08
CA LYS A 39 -13.52 17.34 10.06
C LYS A 39 -12.17 17.35 10.76
N TYR A 40 -11.71 16.19 11.19
CA TYR A 40 -10.43 16.05 11.87
C TYR A 40 -9.27 16.46 10.97
N THR A 41 -9.29 16.01 9.71
CA THR A 41 -8.28 16.35 8.70
C THR A 41 -8.26 17.86 8.41
N ILE A 42 -9.43 18.47 8.20
CA ILE A 42 -9.55 19.93 8.00
C ILE A 42 -8.97 20.69 9.20
N ASN A 43 -9.26 20.25 10.42
CA ASN A 43 -8.74 20.88 11.62
C ASN A 43 -7.21 20.79 11.71
N ILE A 44 -6.62 19.59 11.49
CA ILE A 44 -5.17 19.40 11.50
C ILE A 44 -4.52 20.24 10.40
N TYR A 45 -5.03 20.18 9.17
CA TYR A 45 -4.46 20.92 8.06
C TYR A 45 -4.43 22.43 8.35
N ASN A 46 -5.57 23.02 8.72
CA ASN A 46 -5.67 24.47 8.93
C ASN A 46 -4.92 24.95 10.18
N SER A 47 -4.84 24.15 11.25
CA SER A 47 -4.19 24.55 12.50
C SER A 47 -2.68 24.30 12.51
N LEU A 48 -2.19 23.27 11.80
CA LEU A 48 -0.78 22.87 11.88
C LEU A 48 -0.02 23.03 10.57
N LEU A 49 -0.61 22.59 9.43
CA LEU A 49 0.12 22.53 8.18
C LEU A 49 0.11 23.85 7.41
N LYS A 50 -1.04 24.50 7.34
CA LYS A 50 -1.21 25.75 6.59
C LYS A 50 -0.32 26.89 7.09
N SER A 51 0.03 26.88 8.35
CA SER A 51 0.86 27.92 9.01
C SER A 51 2.36 27.60 9.06
N CYS A 52 2.80 26.44 8.54
CA CYS A 52 4.19 26.01 8.69
C CYS A 52 5.22 26.79 7.82
N GLY A 53 4.76 27.71 6.96
CA GLY A 53 5.61 28.62 6.16
C GLY A 53 6.42 27.97 5.03
N ARG A 54 6.09 26.72 4.67
CA ARG A 54 6.73 26.00 3.56
C ARG A 54 5.68 25.17 2.80
N ASN A 55 5.94 24.88 1.53
CA ASN A 55 5.11 23.95 0.77
C ASN A 55 5.26 22.54 1.32
N ILE A 56 4.13 21.90 1.62
CA ILE A 56 4.05 20.51 2.08
C ILE A 56 3.06 19.78 1.17
N ASP A 57 3.52 18.70 0.56
CA ASP A 57 2.63 17.78 -0.13
C ASP A 57 1.77 17.05 0.91
N PHE A 58 0.45 17.20 0.77
CA PHE A 58 -0.51 16.59 1.69
C PHE A 58 -1.28 15.48 1.01
N GLU A 59 -1.24 14.29 1.61
CA GLU A 59 -2.01 13.14 1.18
C GLU A 59 -3.10 12.78 2.19
N MET A 60 -4.31 12.52 1.70
CA MET A 60 -5.38 11.91 2.47
C MET A 60 -5.52 10.44 2.10
N SER A 61 -5.43 9.54 3.09
CA SER A 61 -5.65 8.11 2.94
C SER A 61 -7.02 7.73 3.49
N ILE A 62 -7.83 7.04 2.69
CA ILE A 62 -9.12 6.47 3.05
C ILE A 62 -9.21 4.98 2.64
N ASP A 63 -8.06 4.33 2.47
CA ASP A 63 -7.96 2.93 2.03
C ASP A 63 -8.09 1.90 3.17
N GLU A 64 -8.00 2.31 4.42
CA GLU A 64 -8.11 1.43 5.61
C GLU A 64 -9.58 1.22 6.05
N THR A 65 -10.52 1.16 5.10
CA THR A 65 -11.94 0.85 5.34
C THR A 65 -12.24 -0.63 5.09
N LEU A 66 -13.35 -1.14 5.63
CA LEU A 66 -13.75 -2.55 5.43
C LEU A 66 -14.24 -2.84 4.01
N THR A 67 -14.71 -1.83 3.30
CA THR A 67 -15.26 -1.95 1.95
C THR A 67 -14.54 -1.04 0.96
N PRO A 68 -14.49 -1.36 -0.34
CA PRO A 68 -13.97 -0.46 -1.35
C PRO A 68 -14.63 0.92 -1.29
N THR A 69 -13.87 1.95 -1.62
CA THR A 69 -14.35 3.33 -1.71
C THR A 69 -15.16 3.50 -2.98
N SER A 70 -16.46 3.82 -2.87
CA SER A 70 -17.26 4.13 -4.07
C SER A 70 -16.83 5.46 -4.70
N PRO A 71 -17.11 5.68 -6.01
CA PRO A 71 -16.88 6.97 -6.66
C PRO A 71 -17.53 8.15 -5.93
N GLU A 72 -18.75 7.97 -5.42
CA GLU A 72 -19.47 8.99 -4.67
C GLU A 72 -18.74 9.32 -3.36
N SER A 73 -18.27 8.29 -2.63
CA SER A 73 -17.50 8.46 -1.41
C SER A 73 -16.19 9.21 -1.67
N HIS A 74 -15.48 8.84 -2.73
CA HIS A 74 -14.25 9.52 -3.14
C HIS A 74 -14.50 10.99 -3.46
N TYR A 75 -15.50 11.27 -4.31
CA TYR A 75 -15.87 12.65 -4.67
C TYR A 75 -16.27 13.48 -3.45
N PHE A 76 -17.06 12.92 -2.53
CA PHE A 76 -17.51 13.59 -1.32
C PHE A 76 -16.36 13.96 -0.40
N VAL A 77 -15.48 12.98 -0.09
CA VAL A 77 -14.34 13.20 0.80
C VAL A 77 -13.45 14.32 0.24
N ALA A 78 -13.05 14.22 -1.01
CA ALA A 78 -12.18 15.20 -1.64
C ALA A 78 -12.84 16.59 -1.72
N SER A 79 -14.12 16.65 -2.12
CA SER A 79 -14.86 17.91 -2.23
C SER A 79 -15.00 18.62 -0.88
N GLU A 80 -15.29 17.88 0.20
CA GLU A 80 -15.42 18.48 1.54
C GLU A 80 -14.08 18.91 2.12
N LEU A 81 -12.98 18.19 1.86
CA LEU A 81 -11.64 18.61 2.23
C LEU A 81 -11.25 19.92 1.52
N ILE A 82 -11.45 20.00 0.20
CA ILE A 82 -11.16 21.21 -0.60
C ILE A 82 -12.01 22.40 -0.12
N LYS A 83 -13.32 22.20 0.10
CA LYS A 83 -14.20 23.23 0.66
C LYS A 83 -13.76 23.67 2.06
N GLY A 84 -13.14 22.77 2.83
CA GLY A 84 -12.55 23.05 4.14
C GLY A 84 -11.21 23.77 4.10
N GLY A 85 -10.68 24.07 2.89
CA GLY A 85 -9.41 24.77 2.69
C GLY A 85 -8.19 23.89 2.74
N VAL A 86 -8.36 22.57 2.55
CA VAL A 86 -7.26 21.59 2.43
C VAL A 86 -6.77 21.55 0.99
N GLU A 87 -5.49 21.77 0.78
CA GLU A 87 -4.81 21.61 -0.51
C GLU A 87 -4.30 20.16 -0.61
N ILE A 88 -5.04 19.33 -1.35
CA ILE A 88 -4.73 17.91 -1.50
C ILE A 88 -3.72 17.74 -2.64
N THR A 89 -2.58 17.11 -2.37
CA THR A 89 -1.62 16.70 -3.42
C THR A 89 -1.99 15.34 -3.99
N SER A 90 -2.38 14.40 -3.12
CA SER A 90 -2.85 13.07 -3.50
C SER A 90 -3.90 12.54 -2.53
N LEU A 91 -4.75 11.62 -3.03
CA LEU A 91 -5.73 10.91 -2.20
C LEU A 91 -5.71 9.42 -2.56
N ALA A 92 -5.67 8.58 -1.52
CA ALA A 92 -5.64 7.13 -1.64
C ALA A 92 -7.00 6.52 -1.26
N PRO A 93 -7.86 6.15 -2.22
CA PRO A 93 -9.05 5.36 -1.97
C PRO A 93 -8.71 3.88 -1.82
N ARG A 94 -9.61 3.10 -1.20
CA ARG A 94 -9.57 1.64 -1.25
C ARG A 94 -10.17 1.15 -2.56
N PHE A 95 -9.36 0.56 -3.42
CA PHE A 95 -9.82 -0.07 -4.66
C PHE A 95 -10.45 -1.44 -4.39
N CYS A 96 -11.19 -1.96 -5.38
CA CYS A 96 -11.71 -3.34 -5.36
C CYS A 96 -10.58 -4.37 -5.41
N GLY A 97 -10.90 -5.60 -5.02
CA GLY A 97 -9.94 -6.68 -4.88
C GLY A 97 -9.04 -6.52 -3.66
N GLU A 98 -7.90 -7.24 -3.64
CA GLU A 98 -7.01 -7.30 -2.50
C GLU A 98 -5.61 -6.78 -2.85
N PHE A 99 -5.16 -5.78 -2.09
CA PHE A 99 -3.82 -5.20 -2.15
C PHE A 99 -3.00 -5.68 -0.94
N GLN A 100 -2.87 -6.99 -0.79
CA GLN A 100 -2.16 -7.58 0.33
C GLN A 100 -0.65 -7.33 0.26
N LYS A 101 0.01 -7.38 1.41
CA LYS A 101 1.46 -7.15 1.52
C LYS A 101 2.25 -8.30 0.88
N GLY A 102 3.29 -7.96 0.13
CA GLY A 102 4.30 -8.91 -0.37
C GLY A 102 3.90 -9.74 -1.60
N ILE A 103 2.67 -9.64 -2.10
CA ILE A 103 2.16 -10.40 -3.25
C ILE A 103 1.48 -9.52 -4.28
N ASP A 104 1.21 -10.06 -5.45
CA ASP A 104 0.50 -9.35 -6.52
C ASP A 104 -0.98 -9.14 -6.19
N TYR A 105 -1.65 -8.32 -6.99
CA TYR A 105 -3.08 -8.03 -6.91
C TYR A 105 -3.92 -9.30 -7.03
N ILE A 106 -4.91 -9.45 -6.15
CA ILE A 106 -5.90 -10.52 -6.17
C ILE A 106 -7.26 -9.89 -6.47
N GLY A 107 -7.84 -10.24 -7.61
CA GLY A 107 -9.16 -9.75 -8.03
C GLY A 107 -9.33 -9.77 -9.54
N ASP A 108 -10.50 -9.33 -9.99
CA ASP A 108 -10.80 -9.19 -11.42
C ASP A 108 -10.20 -7.89 -11.97
N ILE A 109 -9.30 -8.04 -12.93
CA ILE A 109 -8.56 -6.92 -13.53
C ILE A 109 -9.47 -5.96 -14.30
N SER A 110 -10.50 -6.49 -14.96
CA SER A 110 -11.45 -5.66 -15.74
C SER A 110 -12.30 -4.80 -14.82
N THR A 111 -12.73 -5.34 -13.68
CA THR A 111 -13.45 -4.59 -12.65
C THR A 111 -12.55 -3.51 -12.04
N PHE A 112 -11.29 -3.87 -11.71
CA PHE A 112 -10.33 -2.89 -11.22
C PHE A 112 -10.12 -1.74 -12.22
N GLU A 113 -9.91 -2.03 -13.51
CA GLU A 113 -9.70 -0.99 -14.53
C GLU A 113 -10.87 -0.02 -14.60
N LYS A 114 -12.11 -0.54 -14.60
CA LYS A 114 -13.33 0.31 -14.66
C LYS A 114 -13.44 1.23 -13.45
N GLU A 115 -13.27 0.69 -12.24
CA GLU A 115 -13.33 1.47 -11.00
C GLU A 115 -12.18 2.47 -10.91
N PHE A 116 -10.96 2.04 -11.25
CA PHE A 116 -9.78 2.91 -11.23
C PHE A 116 -9.93 4.11 -12.16
N ILE A 117 -10.48 3.92 -13.37
CA ILE A 117 -10.79 5.01 -14.31
C ILE A 117 -11.72 6.04 -13.65
N MET A 118 -12.74 5.59 -12.93
CA MET A 118 -13.66 6.52 -12.25
C MET A 118 -12.94 7.33 -11.16
N HIS A 119 -12.09 6.69 -10.35
CA HIS A 119 -11.30 7.38 -9.34
C HIS A 119 -10.31 8.39 -9.94
N VAL A 120 -9.66 8.04 -11.04
CA VAL A 120 -8.75 8.97 -11.75
C VAL A 120 -9.51 10.17 -12.32
N LYS A 121 -10.70 9.97 -12.91
CA LYS A 121 -11.54 11.08 -13.39
C LYS A 121 -11.93 12.04 -12.27
N ILE A 122 -12.25 11.53 -11.08
CA ILE A 122 -12.54 12.36 -9.89
C ILE A 122 -11.31 13.15 -9.51
N ALA A 123 -10.16 12.50 -9.37
CA ALA A 123 -8.91 13.14 -9.00
C ALA A 123 -8.52 14.26 -10.00
N LYS A 124 -8.57 13.98 -11.30
CA LYS A 124 -8.33 14.97 -12.37
C LYS A 124 -9.32 16.13 -12.31
N THR A 125 -10.61 15.86 -12.05
CA THR A 125 -11.65 16.92 -11.93
C THR A 125 -11.38 17.85 -10.76
N LEU A 126 -10.91 17.31 -9.64
CA LEU A 126 -10.69 18.05 -8.40
C LEU A 126 -9.24 18.54 -8.22
N GLY A 127 -8.34 18.23 -9.17
CA GLY A 127 -7.00 18.83 -9.28
C GLY A 127 -5.94 18.22 -8.38
N TYR A 128 -5.99 16.90 -8.10
CA TYR A 128 -4.97 16.18 -7.32
C TYR A 128 -4.62 14.83 -7.98
N LYS A 129 -3.55 14.18 -7.50
CA LYS A 129 -3.11 12.86 -7.99
C LYS A 129 -3.82 11.73 -7.26
N ILE A 130 -4.23 10.70 -8.01
CA ILE A 130 -4.64 9.45 -7.37
C ILE A 130 -3.44 8.78 -6.70
N SER A 131 -3.63 8.24 -5.50
CA SER A 131 -2.61 7.47 -4.79
C SER A 131 -3.01 6.00 -4.68
N VAL A 132 -2.06 5.12 -4.98
CA VAL A 132 -2.22 3.66 -4.83
C VAL A 132 -1.38 3.19 -3.66
N HIS A 133 -2.03 2.86 -2.55
CA HIS A 133 -1.39 2.29 -1.37
C HIS A 133 -1.20 0.78 -1.51
N SER A 134 -0.31 0.21 -0.68
CA SER A 134 0.08 -1.20 -0.76
C SER A 134 0.50 -1.61 -2.18
N GLY A 135 1.11 -0.67 -2.90
CA GLY A 135 1.45 -0.80 -4.31
C GLY A 135 2.69 -1.66 -4.60
N SER A 136 3.39 -2.19 -3.57
CA SER A 136 4.51 -3.11 -3.81
C SER A 136 4.04 -4.37 -4.53
N ASP A 137 4.78 -4.75 -5.59
CA ASP A 137 4.60 -6.03 -6.30
C ASP A 137 3.22 -6.23 -6.96
N LYS A 138 2.52 -5.14 -7.30
CA LYS A 138 1.19 -5.16 -7.93
C LYS A 138 1.28 -5.14 -9.47
N PHE A 139 2.10 -6.04 -10.02
CA PHE A 139 2.46 -6.05 -11.45
C PHE A 139 1.27 -6.20 -12.40
N LYS A 140 0.20 -6.89 -11.98
CA LYS A 140 -1.01 -7.06 -12.78
C LYS A 140 -1.74 -5.75 -13.05
N VAL A 141 -1.70 -4.79 -12.11
CA VAL A 141 -2.43 -3.53 -12.20
C VAL A 141 -1.56 -2.35 -12.64
N PHE A 142 -0.24 -2.45 -12.60
CA PHE A 142 0.66 -1.37 -12.99
C PHE A 142 0.43 -0.86 -14.41
N PRO A 143 0.22 -1.70 -15.45
CA PRO A 143 -0.06 -1.20 -16.79
C PRO A 143 -1.31 -0.34 -16.86
N ILE A 144 -2.33 -0.67 -16.07
CA ILE A 144 -3.56 0.12 -15.96
C ILE A 144 -3.27 1.44 -15.25
N VAL A 145 -2.56 1.40 -14.11
CA VAL A 145 -2.19 2.60 -13.35
C VAL A 145 -1.43 3.58 -14.25
N GLY A 146 -0.34 3.14 -14.88
CA GLY A 146 0.47 4.00 -15.73
C GLY A 146 -0.31 4.57 -16.92
N LYS A 147 -1.10 3.74 -17.62
CA LYS A 147 -1.89 4.14 -18.79
C LYS A 147 -2.99 5.13 -18.43
N VAL A 148 -3.80 4.83 -17.41
CA VAL A 148 -5.00 5.62 -17.07
C VAL A 148 -4.65 6.97 -16.46
N THR A 149 -3.58 7.02 -15.67
CA THR A 149 -3.11 8.26 -15.03
C THR A 149 -2.20 9.10 -15.92
N GLU A 150 -1.71 8.55 -17.05
CA GLU A 150 -0.72 9.21 -17.92
C GLU A 150 0.57 9.60 -17.17
N GLY A 151 0.91 8.84 -16.11
CA GLY A 151 2.06 9.08 -15.25
C GLY A 151 1.81 10.03 -14.07
N GLU A 152 0.60 10.57 -13.94
CA GLU A 152 0.22 11.45 -12.82
C GLU A 152 -0.41 10.65 -11.67
N TYR A 153 0.40 9.96 -10.90
CA TYR A 153 -0.03 9.18 -9.73
C TYR A 153 0.99 9.28 -8.59
N HIS A 154 0.58 8.86 -7.40
CA HIS A 154 1.45 8.48 -6.30
C HIS A 154 1.35 6.95 -6.09
N LEU A 155 2.47 6.27 -5.89
CA LEU A 155 2.51 4.84 -5.62
C LEU A 155 3.32 4.58 -4.34
N LYS A 156 2.65 4.04 -3.31
CA LYS A 156 3.29 3.69 -2.04
C LYS A 156 3.80 2.25 -2.08
N THR A 157 5.12 2.07 -2.07
CA THR A 157 5.82 0.80 -2.21
C THR A 157 6.60 0.40 -0.96
N ALA A 158 6.06 0.63 0.22
CA ALA A 158 6.70 0.25 1.48
C ALA A 158 6.89 -1.27 1.57
N GLY A 159 8.08 -1.72 1.98
CA GLY A 159 8.40 -3.12 2.20
C GLY A 159 9.08 -3.85 1.04
N THR A 160 9.07 -3.32 -0.18
CA THR A 160 9.79 -3.89 -1.32
C THR A 160 11.27 -4.13 -1.00
N ASN A 161 11.95 -3.13 -0.46
CA ASN A 161 13.38 -3.23 -0.14
C ASN A 161 13.68 -4.31 0.92
N TRP A 162 12.77 -4.50 1.87
CA TRP A 162 12.92 -5.54 2.88
C TRP A 162 12.93 -6.94 2.27
N LEU A 163 12.00 -7.26 1.37
CA LEU A 163 11.95 -8.58 0.74
C LEU A 163 13.17 -8.86 -0.11
N GLU A 164 13.72 -7.85 -0.79
CA GLU A 164 14.98 -8.01 -1.53
C GLU A 164 16.19 -8.15 -0.59
N ALA A 165 16.21 -7.47 0.55
CA ALA A 165 17.21 -7.72 1.59
C ALA A 165 17.15 -9.17 2.10
N VAL A 166 15.96 -9.69 2.37
CA VAL A 166 15.76 -11.09 2.80
C VAL A 166 16.22 -12.09 1.72
N ARG A 167 15.99 -11.78 0.44
CA ARG A 167 16.50 -12.57 -0.70
C ARG A 167 18.03 -12.68 -0.68
N ILE A 168 18.72 -11.56 -0.45
CA ILE A 168 20.19 -11.55 -0.33
C ILE A 168 20.64 -12.34 0.88
N ILE A 169 19.97 -12.21 2.01
CA ILE A 169 20.27 -12.98 3.23
C ILE A 169 20.10 -14.48 2.93
N ALA A 170 19.03 -14.90 2.27
CA ALA A 170 18.80 -16.29 1.89
C ALA A 170 19.94 -16.84 1.01
N ALA A 171 20.47 -16.03 0.09
CA ALA A 171 21.55 -16.43 -0.81
C ALA A 171 22.96 -16.39 -0.18
N ARG A 172 23.20 -15.48 0.77
CA ARG A 172 24.55 -15.16 1.26
C ARG A 172 24.78 -15.52 2.73
N ASN A 173 23.72 -15.70 3.51
CA ASN A 173 23.76 -16.15 4.91
C ASN A 173 22.58 -17.10 5.20
N PRO A 174 22.60 -18.32 4.62
CA PRO A 174 21.52 -19.30 4.81
C PRO A 174 21.17 -19.59 6.24
N ALA A 175 22.15 -19.64 7.14
CA ALA A 175 21.94 -19.89 8.56
C ALA A 175 21.12 -18.79 9.24
N LEU A 176 21.38 -17.53 8.91
CA LEU A 176 20.58 -16.39 9.39
C LEU A 176 19.16 -16.46 8.80
N TYR A 177 19.04 -16.73 7.51
CA TYR A 177 17.73 -16.83 6.85
C TYR A 177 16.83 -17.89 7.52
N ARG A 178 17.36 -19.09 7.79
CA ARG A 178 16.61 -20.17 8.45
C ARG A 178 16.09 -19.72 9.81
N ARG A 179 16.93 -19.10 10.63
CA ARG A 179 16.53 -18.59 11.95
C ARG A 179 15.45 -17.51 11.82
N MET A 180 15.62 -16.57 10.89
CA MET A 180 14.63 -15.51 10.64
C MET A 180 13.30 -16.07 10.18
N HIS A 181 13.30 -17.01 9.24
CA HIS A 181 12.07 -17.56 8.68
C HIS A 181 11.30 -18.38 9.73
N LYS A 182 11.98 -19.19 10.54
CA LYS A 182 11.37 -19.92 11.66
C LYS A 182 10.76 -18.95 12.67
N PHE A 183 11.51 -17.93 13.08
CA PHE A 183 11.01 -16.89 13.97
C PHE A 183 9.78 -16.18 13.39
N ALA A 184 9.77 -15.92 12.08
CA ALA A 184 8.63 -15.33 11.39
C ALA A 184 7.39 -16.23 11.46
N LEU A 185 7.54 -17.54 11.24
CA LEU A 185 6.44 -18.52 11.36
C LEU A 185 5.91 -18.61 12.80
N GLU A 186 6.79 -18.66 13.80
CA GLU A 186 6.42 -18.70 15.22
C GLU A 186 5.66 -17.45 15.69
N ASN A 187 5.92 -16.29 15.05
CA ASN A 187 5.32 -15.01 15.43
C ASN A 187 4.25 -14.53 14.42
N LEU A 188 3.82 -15.39 13.51
CA LEU A 188 2.88 -15.04 12.44
C LEU A 188 1.53 -14.55 12.98
N GLU A 189 0.97 -15.24 13.95
CA GLU A 189 -0.33 -14.88 14.54
C GLU A 189 -0.30 -13.53 15.27
N GLU A 190 0.84 -13.14 15.83
CA GLU A 190 1.00 -11.81 16.40
C GLU A 190 1.00 -10.73 15.30
N ALA A 191 1.70 -11.00 14.18
CA ALA A 191 1.75 -10.08 13.05
C ALA A 191 0.40 -9.94 12.33
N LYS A 192 -0.40 -11.01 12.23
CA LYS A 192 -1.75 -11.02 11.66
C LYS A 192 -2.74 -10.11 12.36
N LYS A 193 -2.48 -9.70 13.60
CA LYS A 193 -3.32 -8.72 14.30
C LYS A 193 -3.32 -7.34 13.62
N TYR A 194 -2.28 -7.06 12.84
CA TYR A 194 -2.07 -5.77 12.17
C TYR A 194 -2.23 -5.82 10.65
N TYR A 195 -2.22 -7.02 10.07
CA TYR A 195 -2.22 -7.19 8.61
C TYR A 195 -3.13 -8.33 8.18
N HIS A 196 -4.00 -8.04 7.22
CA HIS A 196 -4.74 -9.08 6.52
C HIS A 196 -3.86 -9.68 5.42
N ILE A 197 -3.66 -11.00 5.46
CA ILE A 197 -2.94 -11.78 4.46
C ILE A 197 -3.65 -13.11 4.18
N SER A 198 -3.39 -13.68 3.01
CA SER A 198 -3.92 -14.99 2.59
C SER A 198 -2.90 -16.12 2.71
N ALA A 199 -1.69 -15.86 3.20
CA ALA A 199 -0.66 -16.87 3.33
C ALA A 199 -1.12 -18.08 4.15
N ASP A 200 -0.88 -19.26 3.61
CA ASP A 200 -1.04 -20.54 4.31
C ASP A 200 0.35 -21.11 4.64
N PRO A 201 0.74 -21.13 5.93
CA PRO A 201 2.03 -21.68 6.34
C PRO A 201 2.24 -23.14 5.97
N SER A 202 1.16 -23.91 5.76
CA SER A 202 1.27 -25.33 5.37
C SER A 202 1.85 -25.54 3.97
N ASN A 203 1.82 -24.51 3.11
CA ASN A 203 2.44 -24.51 1.79
C ASN A 203 3.96 -24.23 1.83
N ILE A 204 4.48 -23.81 3.01
CA ILE A 204 5.91 -23.53 3.18
C ILE A 204 6.60 -24.84 3.58
N PRO A 205 7.59 -25.30 2.82
CA PRO A 205 8.31 -26.50 3.17
C PRO A 205 9.07 -26.33 4.49
N ASP A 206 9.42 -27.45 5.12
CA ASP A 206 10.32 -27.42 6.27
C ASP A 206 11.66 -26.78 5.88
N ILE A 207 11.94 -25.61 6.46
CA ILE A 207 13.10 -24.78 6.12
C ILE A 207 14.42 -25.49 6.37
N ASP A 208 14.46 -26.45 7.33
CA ASP A 208 15.68 -27.22 7.61
C ASP A 208 15.93 -28.34 6.61
N SER A 209 14.90 -28.80 5.93
CA SER A 209 15.03 -29.87 4.92
C SER A 209 15.58 -29.39 3.58
N LEU A 210 15.52 -28.07 3.32
CA LEU A 210 15.96 -27.50 2.04
C LEU A 210 17.48 -27.35 1.99
N ALA A 211 18.07 -27.53 0.80
CA ALA A 211 19.45 -27.15 0.56
C ALA A 211 19.62 -25.62 0.60
N ASP A 212 20.81 -25.13 0.93
CA ASP A 212 21.07 -23.68 1.00
C ASP A 212 20.79 -22.97 -0.33
N SER A 213 21.06 -23.64 -1.45
CA SER A 213 20.80 -23.13 -2.81
C SER A 213 19.31 -22.96 -3.15
N GLU A 214 18.41 -23.61 -2.41
CA GLU A 214 16.96 -23.55 -2.63
C GLU A 214 16.28 -22.41 -1.85
N LEU A 215 16.91 -21.93 -0.77
CA LEU A 215 16.33 -20.92 0.10
C LEU A 215 15.94 -19.60 -0.60
N PRO A 216 16.75 -19.07 -1.54
CA PRO A 216 16.36 -17.83 -2.25
C PRO A 216 15.07 -17.96 -3.06
N ALA A 217 14.73 -19.17 -3.54
CA ALA A 217 13.51 -19.42 -4.30
C ALA A 217 12.22 -19.29 -3.46
N LEU A 218 12.32 -19.37 -2.13
CA LEU A 218 11.20 -19.08 -1.23
C LEU A 218 10.74 -17.63 -1.34
N MET A 219 11.64 -16.71 -1.74
CA MET A 219 11.28 -15.30 -1.97
C MET A 219 10.50 -15.07 -3.27
N ASP A 220 10.22 -16.13 -4.04
CA ASP A 220 9.32 -16.13 -5.19
C ASP A 220 7.99 -16.85 -4.89
N LYS A 221 7.78 -17.27 -3.62
CA LYS A 221 6.55 -17.93 -3.15
C LYS A 221 5.74 -16.97 -2.30
N ASP A 222 4.48 -16.79 -2.64
CA ASP A 222 3.58 -15.83 -1.98
C ASP A 222 3.49 -16.05 -0.47
N ASP A 223 3.33 -17.29 -0.01
CA ASP A 223 3.22 -17.60 1.41
C ASP A 223 4.46 -17.19 2.19
N SER A 224 5.66 -17.54 1.72
CA SER A 224 6.92 -17.16 2.35
C SER A 224 7.14 -15.64 2.33
N ARG A 225 6.81 -15.00 1.21
CA ARG A 225 6.91 -13.53 1.06
C ARG A 225 6.01 -12.81 2.06
N GLN A 226 4.76 -13.23 2.18
CA GLN A 226 3.80 -12.62 3.11
C GLN A 226 4.24 -12.79 4.55
N VAL A 227 4.61 -14.01 4.95
CA VAL A 227 5.09 -14.30 6.31
C VAL A 227 6.27 -13.42 6.68
N LEU A 228 7.30 -13.35 5.83
CA LEU A 228 8.49 -12.55 6.06
C LEU A 228 8.22 -11.03 5.97
N HIS A 229 7.25 -10.62 5.15
CA HIS A 229 6.88 -9.21 5.03
C HIS A 229 6.20 -8.70 6.30
N ILE A 230 5.15 -9.36 6.78
CA ILE A 230 4.36 -8.80 7.90
C ILE A 230 5.08 -8.95 9.25
N THR A 231 6.05 -9.86 9.35
CA THR A 231 6.83 -10.07 10.58
C THR A 231 8.11 -9.22 10.66
N TYR A 232 8.41 -8.40 9.65
CA TYR A 232 9.67 -7.63 9.58
C TYR A 232 9.96 -6.82 10.85
N GLY A 233 8.93 -6.18 11.40
CA GLY A 233 9.04 -5.37 12.60
C GLY A 233 9.37 -6.19 13.84
N LEU A 234 8.84 -7.41 13.94
CA LEU A 234 9.14 -8.37 15.01
C LEU A 234 10.58 -8.88 14.88
N ILE A 235 11.01 -9.25 13.68
CA ILE A 235 12.38 -9.69 13.38
C ILE A 235 13.40 -8.61 13.78
N LEU A 236 13.19 -7.35 13.32
CA LEU A 236 14.13 -6.27 13.59
C LEU A 236 14.17 -5.81 15.06
N LYS A 237 13.10 -6.07 15.81
CA LYS A 237 13.00 -5.70 17.24
C LYS A 237 13.32 -6.84 18.19
N ALA A 238 13.45 -8.08 17.70
CA ALA A 238 13.73 -9.25 18.53
C ALA A 238 15.03 -9.07 19.30
N LYS A 239 14.99 -9.40 20.60
CA LYS A 239 16.12 -9.28 21.52
C LYS A 239 16.39 -10.58 22.26
N ASN A 240 17.65 -10.83 22.50
CA ASN A 240 18.14 -11.88 23.38
C ASN A 240 17.94 -11.51 24.87
N GLN A 241 18.15 -12.45 25.76
CA GLN A 241 18.02 -12.23 27.24
C GLN A 241 18.99 -11.15 27.75
N ASP A 242 20.14 -10.97 27.12
CA ASP A 242 21.14 -9.96 27.44
C ASP A 242 20.83 -8.56 26.87
N GLY A 243 19.71 -8.41 26.16
CA GLY A 243 19.27 -7.16 25.55
C GLY A 243 19.86 -6.85 24.18
N THR A 244 20.78 -7.68 23.66
CA THR A 244 21.30 -7.56 22.28
C THR A 244 20.23 -7.93 21.26
N TYR A 245 20.37 -7.46 20.00
CA TYR A 245 19.44 -7.82 18.94
C TYR A 245 19.69 -9.25 18.45
N THR A 246 18.62 -10.03 18.31
CA THR A 246 18.70 -11.43 17.85
C THR A 246 19.12 -11.55 16.38
N PHE A 247 18.66 -10.63 15.55
CA PHE A 247 18.85 -10.68 14.08
C PHE A 247 19.43 -9.41 13.51
N LYS A 248 19.05 -8.24 14.03
CA LYS A 248 19.28 -6.94 13.40
C LYS A 248 20.73 -6.70 13.00
N ASP A 249 21.67 -6.91 13.93
CA ASP A 249 23.07 -6.62 13.70
C ASP A 249 23.69 -7.54 12.66
N GLU A 250 23.27 -8.82 12.64
CA GLU A 250 23.72 -9.81 11.66
C GLU A 250 23.09 -9.55 10.27
N ILE A 251 21.83 -9.08 10.21
CA ILE A 251 21.19 -8.63 8.98
C ILE A 251 22.00 -7.49 8.36
N TYR A 252 22.28 -6.44 9.13
CA TYR A 252 23.02 -5.28 8.62
C TYR A 252 24.44 -5.65 8.21
N SER A 253 25.16 -6.44 9.00
CA SER A 253 26.51 -6.88 8.64
C SER A 253 26.53 -7.72 7.37
N THR A 254 25.53 -8.59 7.15
CA THR A 254 25.39 -9.38 5.93
C THR A 254 25.13 -8.48 4.73
N LEU A 255 24.21 -7.52 4.85
CA LEU A 255 23.88 -6.62 3.76
C LEU A 255 25.04 -5.68 3.41
N HIS A 256 25.78 -5.15 4.38
CA HIS A 256 27.01 -4.36 4.12
C HIS A 256 28.09 -5.19 3.42
N LYS A 257 28.28 -6.44 3.84
CA LYS A 257 29.25 -7.33 3.19
C LYS A 257 28.91 -7.62 1.73
N TYR A 258 27.63 -7.70 1.40
CA TYR A 258 27.11 -8.03 0.06
C TYR A 258 26.29 -6.88 -0.54
N GLU A 259 26.73 -5.64 -0.28
CA GLU A 259 26.00 -4.42 -0.67
C GLU A 259 25.73 -4.35 -2.18
N GLN A 260 26.71 -4.74 -3.01
CA GLN A 260 26.53 -4.73 -4.46
C GLN A 260 25.46 -5.73 -4.94
N ASP A 261 25.38 -6.89 -4.32
CA ASP A 261 24.35 -7.89 -4.65
C ASP A 261 22.97 -7.33 -4.27
N TYR A 262 22.88 -6.66 -3.12
CA TYR A 262 21.64 -6.03 -2.67
C TYR A 262 21.22 -4.88 -3.60
N TYR A 263 22.13 -4.01 -4.02
CA TYR A 263 21.84 -2.96 -5.00
C TYR A 263 21.37 -3.53 -6.33
N ASN A 264 22.01 -4.57 -6.84
CA ASN A 264 21.59 -5.22 -8.07
C ASN A 264 20.19 -5.80 -7.95
N SER A 265 19.86 -6.43 -6.81
CA SER A 265 18.50 -6.94 -6.52
C SER A 265 17.47 -5.82 -6.51
N LEU A 266 17.76 -4.72 -5.83
CA LEU A 266 16.88 -3.54 -5.78
C LEU A 266 16.69 -2.91 -7.17
N ILE A 267 17.77 -2.70 -7.93
CA ILE A 267 17.70 -2.12 -9.28
C ILE A 267 16.81 -2.99 -10.16
N ASN A 268 16.99 -4.31 -10.13
CA ASN A 268 16.18 -5.20 -10.92
C ASN A 268 14.71 -5.20 -10.48
N HIS A 269 14.45 -5.21 -9.18
CA HIS A 269 13.10 -5.27 -8.65
C HIS A 269 12.33 -3.96 -8.83
N ILE A 270 12.95 -2.83 -8.49
CA ILE A 270 12.36 -1.49 -8.72
C ILE A 270 12.22 -1.21 -10.21
N GLY A 271 13.20 -1.63 -11.03
CA GLY A 271 13.12 -1.54 -12.48
C GLY A 271 11.89 -2.23 -13.07
N LYS A 272 11.50 -3.40 -12.52
CA LYS A 272 10.24 -4.07 -12.91
C LYS A 272 9.01 -3.23 -12.56
N HIS A 273 8.99 -2.55 -11.40
CA HIS A 273 7.90 -1.63 -11.03
C HIS A 273 7.79 -0.48 -12.03
N LEU A 274 8.92 0.19 -12.32
CA LEU A 274 8.95 1.31 -13.26
C LEU A 274 8.52 0.88 -14.66
N SER A 275 9.06 -0.23 -15.17
CA SER A 275 8.68 -0.78 -16.48
C SER A 275 7.20 -1.16 -16.55
N GLY A 276 6.66 -1.78 -15.48
CA GLY A 276 5.25 -2.12 -15.38
C GLY A 276 4.34 -0.90 -15.43
N LEU A 277 4.78 0.22 -14.85
CA LEU A 277 4.09 1.51 -14.86
C LEU A 277 4.29 2.31 -16.17
N GLY A 278 5.06 1.78 -17.13
CA GLY A 278 5.35 2.45 -18.40
C GLY A 278 6.43 3.53 -18.33
N ILE A 279 7.17 3.61 -17.23
CA ILE A 279 8.31 4.53 -17.07
C ILE A 279 9.54 3.88 -17.73
N LYS A 280 10.18 4.59 -18.64
CA LYS A 280 11.37 4.15 -19.38
C LYS A 280 12.65 4.66 -18.72
#